data_1a583e9e6af790f42c0ebe8010b366a4
#
_entry.id   1a583e9e6af790f42c0ebe8010b366a4
#
_cell.length_a   1.000
_cell.length_b   1.000
_cell.length_c   1.000
_cell.angle_alpha   90.00
_cell.angle_beta   90.00
_cell.angle_gamma   90.00
#
_symmetry.space_group_name_H-M   'P 1'
#
loop_
_entity.id
_entity.type
_entity.pdbx_description
1 polymer ?
#
loop_
_entity_poly.entity_id
_entity_poly.type
_entity_poly.pdbx_seq_one_letter_code
_entity_poly.pdbx_strand_id
1 'polypeptide(L)'
;MKKIELHLHFDGSLSIPYASRLMGRDVTSELVSVHAKSLAEYLDKFTLPVRLLQSREDIETFASLLAKDLESDEVIYAEVRFCPLLHTGVLTADEVIEAALAGFRRVPEVKINLILCMMRNFSIEENKEVIRLAKKYRNQHVVAID
;
A
#
# COMPACT_ATOMS: atom_id res chain seq x y z
N MET A 1 -24.27 5.83 1.03
CA MET A 1 -23.86 7.02 1.85
C MET A 1 -22.37 7.22 1.66
N LYS A 2 -21.93 8.41 1.26
CA LYS A 2 -20.50 8.70 1.03
C LYS A 2 -19.67 8.47 2.30
N LYS A 3 -18.51 7.84 2.15
CA LYS A 3 -17.61 7.43 3.24
C LYS A 3 -16.24 8.11 3.12
N ILE A 4 -15.52 8.16 4.23
CA ILE A 4 -14.12 8.58 4.34
C ILE A 4 -13.36 7.46 5.04
N GLU A 5 -12.22 7.04 4.47
CA GLU A 5 -11.33 6.04 5.05
C GLU A 5 -9.98 6.69 5.44
N LEU A 6 -9.65 6.68 6.72
CA LEU A 6 -8.45 7.32 7.25
C LEU A 6 -7.37 6.35 7.74
N HIS A 7 -7.63 5.03 7.72
CA HIS A 7 -6.67 4.05 8.23
C HIS A 7 -6.69 2.75 7.41
N LEU A 8 -6.08 2.79 6.25
CA LEU A 8 -6.00 1.66 5.34
C LEU A 8 -4.55 1.40 4.92
N HIS A 9 -4.07 0.16 5.08
CA HIS A 9 -2.75 -0.25 4.64
C HIS A 9 -2.78 -0.72 3.18
N PHE A 10 -1.88 -0.20 2.35
CA PHE A 10 -1.80 -0.59 0.94
C PHE A 10 -1.43 -2.07 0.79
N ASP A 11 -0.37 -2.48 1.46
CA ASP A 11 0.13 -3.86 1.49
C ASP A 11 -0.78 -4.84 2.26
N GLY A 12 -1.69 -4.32 3.08
CA GLY A 12 -2.75 -5.10 3.74
C GLY A 12 -4.07 -5.20 2.96
N SER A 13 -4.16 -4.57 1.78
CA SER A 13 -5.42 -4.38 1.04
C SER A 13 -5.31 -4.82 -0.43
N LEU A 14 -4.51 -5.87 -0.71
CA LEU A 14 -4.32 -6.35 -2.06
C LEU A 14 -5.55 -7.12 -2.57
N SER A 15 -5.88 -6.93 -3.85
CA SER A 15 -6.88 -7.73 -4.54
C SER A 15 -6.50 -9.21 -4.56
N ILE A 16 -7.25 -10.03 -3.83
CA ILE A 16 -7.03 -11.48 -3.76
C ILE A 16 -7.13 -12.15 -5.14
N PRO A 17 -8.14 -11.83 -5.99
CA PRO A 17 -8.20 -12.41 -7.33
C PRO A 17 -6.98 -12.09 -8.20
N TYR A 18 -6.47 -10.85 -8.12
CA TYR A 18 -5.28 -10.47 -8.89
C TYR A 18 -4.02 -11.15 -8.35
N ALA A 19 -3.83 -11.15 -7.03
CA ALA A 19 -2.70 -11.83 -6.38
C ALA A 19 -2.69 -13.34 -6.69
N SER A 20 -3.85 -14.00 -6.61
CA SER A 20 -3.99 -15.44 -6.95
C SER A 20 -3.63 -15.71 -8.41
N ARG A 21 -4.02 -14.84 -9.34
CA ARG A 21 -3.67 -14.95 -10.75
C ARG A 21 -2.15 -14.82 -10.97
N LEU A 22 -1.50 -13.83 -10.33
CA LEU A 22 -0.04 -13.66 -10.41
C LEU A 22 0.72 -14.88 -9.88
N MET A 23 0.21 -15.47 -8.81
CA MET A 23 0.82 -16.63 -8.15
C MET A 23 0.47 -17.97 -8.83
N GLY A 24 -0.49 -18.00 -9.75
CA GLY A 24 -0.99 -19.22 -10.40
C GLY A 24 -1.69 -20.19 -9.44
N ARG A 25 -2.14 -19.70 -8.27
CA ARG A 25 -2.83 -20.50 -7.22
C ARG A 25 -3.64 -19.60 -6.30
N ASP A 26 -4.59 -20.17 -5.57
CA ASP A 26 -5.31 -19.43 -4.53
C ASP A 26 -4.37 -19.03 -3.38
N VAL A 27 -4.36 -17.75 -3.03
CA VAL A 27 -3.56 -17.16 -1.96
C VAL A 27 -4.41 -16.56 -0.83
N THR A 28 -5.70 -16.82 -0.81
CA THR A 28 -6.64 -16.26 0.16
C THR A 28 -6.15 -16.46 1.60
N SER A 29 -5.72 -17.68 1.95
CA SER A 29 -5.25 -18.00 3.30
C SER A 29 -3.93 -17.30 3.69
N GLU A 30 -3.16 -16.82 2.70
CA GLU A 30 -1.93 -16.07 2.94
C GLU A 30 -2.18 -14.58 3.14
N LEU A 31 -3.26 -14.05 2.58
CA LEU A 31 -3.62 -12.63 2.63
C LEU A 31 -4.65 -12.32 3.72
N VAL A 32 -5.53 -13.27 4.05
CA VAL A 32 -6.62 -13.06 5.01
C VAL A 32 -6.28 -13.70 6.35
N SER A 33 -6.40 -12.94 7.43
CA SER A 33 -6.29 -13.45 8.79
C SER A 33 -7.67 -13.48 9.45
N VAL A 34 -8.25 -14.68 9.55
CA VAL A 34 -9.57 -14.86 10.19
C VAL A 34 -9.45 -15.03 11.71
N HIS A 35 -8.35 -15.62 12.19
CA HIS A 35 -8.18 -15.98 13.60
C HIS A 35 -6.71 -15.89 14.06
N ALA A 36 -6.08 -14.72 13.85
CA ALA A 36 -4.72 -14.50 14.36
C ALA A 36 -4.71 -14.57 15.91
N LYS A 37 -3.86 -15.42 16.47
CA LYS A 37 -3.71 -15.59 17.92
C LYS A 37 -2.64 -14.67 18.51
N SER A 38 -1.85 -14.03 17.67
CA SER A 38 -0.79 -13.10 18.06
C SER A 38 -0.56 -12.03 16.99
N LEU A 39 0.08 -10.93 17.36
CA LEU A 39 0.51 -9.89 16.42
C LEU A 39 1.49 -10.45 15.38
N ALA A 40 2.40 -11.34 15.78
CA ALA A 40 3.35 -11.97 14.87
C ALA A 40 2.63 -12.76 13.76
N GLU A 41 1.66 -13.60 14.12
CA GLU A 41 0.84 -14.37 13.17
C GLU A 41 0.04 -13.47 12.24
N TYR A 42 -0.46 -12.33 12.74
CA TYR A 42 -1.11 -11.33 11.90
C TYR A 42 -0.12 -10.68 10.92
N LEU A 43 1.06 -10.30 11.40
CA LEU A 43 2.09 -9.64 10.56
C LEU A 43 2.67 -10.58 9.49
N ASP A 44 2.64 -11.89 9.68
CA ASP A 44 3.04 -12.87 8.64
C ASP A 44 2.22 -12.72 7.35
N LYS A 45 0.99 -12.20 7.45
CA LYS A 45 0.12 -11.92 6.28
C LYS A 45 0.65 -10.82 5.35
N PHE A 46 1.59 -10.01 5.81
CA PHE A 46 2.24 -8.99 4.99
C PHE A 46 3.41 -9.53 4.16
N THR A 47 3.86 -10.76 4.42
CA THR A 47 5.01 -11.36 3.70
C THR A 47 4.74 -11.49 2.20
N LEU A 48 3.59 -12.04 1.82
CA LEU A 48 3.22 -12.17 0.40
C LEU A 48 2.95 -10.81 -0.27
N PRO A 49 2.17 -9.89 0.32
CA PRO A 49 1.99 -8.55 -0.22
C PRO A 49 3.30 -7.82 -0.52
N VAL A 50 4.25 -7.81 0.43
CA VAL A 50 5.56 -7.19 0.22
C VAL A 50 6.29 -7.81 -0.97
N ARG A 51 6.23 -9.14 -1.15
CA ARG A 51 6.85 -9.83 -2.30
C ARG A 51 6.18 -9.49 -3.64
N LEU A 52 4.87 -9.27 -3.66
CA LEU A 52 4.11 -8.94 -4.87
C LEU A 52 4.29 -7.48 -5.30
N LEU A 53 4.50 -6.57 -4.35
CA LEU A 53 4.64 -5.14 -4.61
C LEU A 53 6.11 -4.74 -4.87
N GLN A 54 6.79 -5.39 -5.84
CA GLN A 54 8.20 -5.12 -6.14
C GLN A 54 8.44 -4.59 -7.55
N SER A 55 7.44 -4.59 -8.43
CA SER A 55 7.52 -4.00 -9.76
C SER A 55 6.61 -2.78 -9.89
N ARG A 56 6.97 -1.84 -10.78
CA ARG A 56 6.12 -0.68 -11.09
C ARG A 56 4.73 -1.12 -11.55
N GLU A 57 4.66 -2.10 -12.45
CA GLU A 57 3.42 -2.60 -13.02
C GLU A 57 2.48 -3.17 -11.95
N ASP A 58 3.01 -4.01 -11.05
CA ASP A 58 2.21 -4.60 -9.98
C ASP A 58 1.74 -3.56 -8.97
N ILE A 59 2.61 -2.64 -8.54
CA ILE A 59 2.26 -1.55 -7.64
C ILE A 59 1.14 -0.68 -8.25
N GLU A 60 1.28 -0.26 -9.50
CA GLU A 60 0.25 0.53 -10.21
C GLU A 60 -1.07 -0.24 -10.32
N THR A 61 -1.01 -1.54 -10.63
CA THR A 61 -2.20 -2.37 -10.80
C THR A 61 -2.92 -2.59 -9.48
N PHE A 62 -2.21 -2.98 -8.41
CA PHE A 62 -2.82 -3.15 -7.09
C PHE A 62 -3.38 -1.83 -6.54
N ALA A 63 -2.69 -0.71 -6.74
CA ALA A 63 -3.20 0.61 -6.35
C ALA A 63 -4.49 0.98 -7.09
N SER A 64 -4.55 0.71 -8.40
CA SER A 64 -5.75 0.93 -9.20
C SER A 64 -6.92 0.04 -8.77
N LEU A 65 -6.66 -1.23 -8.43
CA LEU A 65 -7.68 -2.15 -7.95
C LEU A 65 -8.21 -1.72 -6.58
N LEU A 66 -7.33 -1.33 -5.65
CA LEU A 66 -7.76 -0.80 -4.35
C LEU A 66 -8.61 0.47 -4.50
N ALA A 67 -8.23 1.37 -5.41
CA ALA A 67 -9.03 2.56 -5.68
C ALA A 67 -10.43 2.22 -6.22
N LYS A 68 -10.56 1.20 -7.07
CA LYS A 68 -11.86 0.70 -7.56
C LYS A 68 -12.70 0.07 -6.46
N ASP A 69 -12.08 -0.66 -5.55
CA ASP A 69 -12.78 -1.25 -4.41
C ASP A 69 -13.32 -0.14 -3.49
N LEU A 70 -12.52 0.89 -3.22
CA LEU A 70 -12.93 2.07 -2.46
C LEU A 70 -14.08 2.85 -3.14
N GLU A 71 -14.00 3.03 -4.46
CA GLU A 71 -15.08 3.65 -5.24
C GLU A 71 -16.38 2.84 -5.12
N SER A 72 -16.29 1.54 -5.30
CA SER A 72 -17.44 0.62 -5.21
C SER A 72 -18.09 0.64 -3.82
N ASP A 73 -17.30 0.93 -2.78
CA ASP A 73 -17.78 1.08 -1.40
C ASP A 73 -18.23 2.53 -1.04
N GLU A 74 -18.42 3.38 -2.04
CA GLU A 74 -18.81 4.79 -1.90
C GLU A 74 -17.83 5.66 -1.10
N VAL A 75 -16.54 5.28 -1.02
CA VAL A 75 -15.49 6.10 -0.42
C VAL A 75 -15.12 7.24 -1.37
N ILE A 76 -15.13 8.47 -0.86
CA ILE A 76 -14.78 9.67 -1.64
C ILE A 76 -13.42 10.25 -1.30
N TYR A 77 -12.87 9.85 -0.15
CA TYR A 77 -11.54 10.26 0.33
C TYR A 77 -10.92 9.12 1.13
N ALA A 78 -9.64 8.82 0.85
CA ALA A 78 -8.88 7.84 1.62
C ALA A 78 -7.45 8.30 1.91
N GLU A 79 -6.94 7.89 3.09
CA GLU A 79 -5.53 7.99 3.46
C GLU A 79 -4.93 6.59 3.55
N VAL A 80 -4.17 6.22 2.52
CA VAL A 80 -3.57 4.89 2.38
C VAL A 80 -2.13 4.93 2.86
N ARG A 81 -1.76 4.00 3.74
CA ARG A 81 -0.43 3.97 4.36
C ARG A 81 0.38 2.73 3.97
N PHE A 82 1.68 2.90 3.83
CA PHE A 82 2.65 1.82 3.63
C PHE A 82 4.09 2.34 3.80
N CYS A 83 5.05 1.43 3.97
CA CYS A 83 6.46 1.77 4.01
C CYS A 83 7.08 1.60 2.61
N PRO A 84 7.45 2.68 1.89
CA PRO A 84 8.00 2.54 0.53
C PRO A 84 9.32 1.77 0.48
N LEU A 85 10.11 1.77 1.55
CA LEU A 85 11.40 1.09 1.60
C LEU A 85 11.29 -0.45 1.61
N LEU A 86 10.12 -1.01 1.90
CA LEU A 86 9.87 -2.46 1.81
C LEU A 86 9.70 -2.95 0.36
N HIS A 87 9.57 -2.05 -0.60
CA HIS A 87 9.24 -2.36 -1.99
C HIS A 87 10.37 -1.98 -2.96
N THR A 88 11.60 -1.86 -2.46
CA THR A 88 12.77 -1.39 -3.21
C THR A 88 13.67 -2.52 -3.76
N GLY A 89 13.12 -3.70 -4.00
CA GLY A 89 13.89 -4.83 -4.55
C GLY A 89 14.54 -4.54 -5.89
N VAL A 90 13.82 -3.84 -6.78
CA VAL A 90 14.31 -3.40 -8.11
C VAL A 90 13.99 -1.93 -8.40
N LEU A 91 13.21 -1.27 -7.55
CA LEU A 91 12.80 0.13 -7.68
C LEU A 91 13.48 0.99 -6.60
N THR A 92 13.66 2.26 -6.90
CA THR A 92 13.95 3.27 -5.87
C THR A 92 12.67 3.56 -5.07
N ALA A 93 12.82 4.07 -3.85
CA ALA A 93 11.67 4.45 -3.04
C ALA A 93 10.82 5.56 -3.69
N ASP A 94 11.45 6.45 -4.46
CA ASP A 94 10.76 7.45 -5.28
C ASP A 94 9.86 6.78 -6.33
N GLU A 95 10.39 5.80 -7.07
CA GLU A 95 9.63 5.07 -8.09
C GLU A 95 8.47 4.28 -7.48
N VAL A 96 8.64 3.73 -6.27
CA VAL A 96 7.57 3.05 -5.53
C VAL A 96 6.41 4.01 -5.22
N ILE A 97 6.72 5.21 -4.69
CA ILE A 97 5.71 6.22 -4.38
C ILE A 97 5.00 6.68 -5.67
N GLU A 98 5.76 6.95 -6.73
CA GLU A 98 5.22 7.39 -8.01
C GLU A 98 4.32 6.33 -8.66
N ALA A 99 4.70 5.05 -8.57
CA ALA A 99 3.88 3.94 -9.05
C ALA A 99 2.56 3.84 -8.29
N ALA A 100 2.58 3.89 -6.95
CA ALA A 100 1.37 3.87 -6.15
C ALA A 100 0.43 5.03 -6.50
N LEU A 101 0.96 6.26 -6.57
CA LEU A 101 0.19 7.45 -6.97
C LEU A 101 -0.36 7.35 -8.39
N ALA A 102 0.41 6.80 -9.34
CA ALA A 102 -0.03 6.59 -10.71
C ALA A 102 -1.22 5.61 -10.77
N GLY A 103 -1.15 4.51 -10.00
CA GLY A 103 -2.24 3.55 -9.90
C GLY A 103 -3.51 4.16 -9.31
N PHE A 104 -3.41 4.88 -8.20
CA PHE A 104 -4.55 5.55 -7.57
C PHE A 104 -5.23 6.59 -8.46
N ARG A 105 -4.45 7.35 -9.24
CA ARG A 105 -4.98 8.36 -10.18
C ARG A 105 -5.82 7.77 -11.34
N ARG A 106 -5.79 6.45 -11.55
CA ARG A 106 -6.64 5.80 -12.56
C ARG A 106 -8.12 5.80 -12.18
N VAL A 107 -8.45 6.10 -10.92
CA VAL A 107 -9.81 6.19 -10.40
C VAL A 107 -9.98 7.56 -9.72
N PRO A 108 -10.21 8.63 -10.50
CA PRO A 108 -10.25 10.01 -10.02
C PRO A 108 -11.47 10.32 -9.14
N GLU A 109 -12.45 9.43 -9.10
CA GLU A 109 -13.66 9.53 -8.28
C GLU A 109 -13.37 9.47 -6.79
N VAL A 110 -12.27 8.81 -6.41
CA VAL A 110 -11.79 8.72 -5.02
C VAL A 110 -10.53 9.55 -4.86
N LYS A 111 -10.56 10.55 -4.01
CA LYS A 111 -9.34 11.30 -3.65
C LYS A 111 -8.52 10.47 -2.68
N ILE A 112 -7.39 9.92 -3.14
CA ILE A 112 -6.48 9.12 -2.32
C ILE A 112 -5.19 9.89 -2.04
N ASN A 113 -4.82 9.96 -0.78
CA ASN A 113 -3.54 10.48 -0.31
C ASN A 113 -2.73 9.37 0.37
N LEU A 114 -1.41 9.51 0.40
CA LEU A 114 -0.48 8.58 1.03
C LEU A 114 0.00 9.07 2.39
N ILE A 115 0.14 8.13 3.31
CA ILE A 115 0.91 8.28 4.56
C ILE A 115 2.11 7.35 4.45
N LEU A 116 3.33 7.87 4.63
CA LEU A 116 4.54 7.05 4.55
C LEU A 116 4.92 6.55 5.94
N CYS A 117 4.99 5.22 6.08
CA CYS A 117 5.30 4.58 7.36
C CYS A 117 6.80 4.40 7.56
N MET A 118 7.26 4.74 8.75
CA MET A 118 8.56 4.35 9.29
C MET A 118 8.43 2.99 9.98
N MET A 119 9.51 2.23 10.03
CA MET A 119 9.51 0.90 10.63
C MET A 119 10.38 0.88 11.90
N ARG A 120 9.86 0.28 12.99
CA ARG A 120 10.57 0.20 14.27
C ARG A 120 11.85 -0.64 14.22
N ASN A 121 11.91 -1.60 13.31
CA ASN A 121 13.07 -2.46 13.07
C ASN A 121 14.07 -1.89 12.07
N PHE A 122 13.79 -0.73 11.48
CA PHE A 122 14.71 -0.04 10.59
C PHE A 122 15.70 0.83 11.37
N SER A 123 16.86 1.09 10.77
CA SER A 123 17.83 2.04 11.28
C SER A 123 17.27 3.47 11.30
N ILE A 124 17.92 4.33 12.08
CA ILE A 124 17.59 5.76 12.11
C ILE A 124 17.72 6.38 10.71
N GLU A 125 18.72 5.97 9.94
CA GLU A 125 18.98 6.53 8.61
C GLU A 125 17.90 6.12 7.61
N GLU A 126 17.44 4.86 7.63
CA GLU A 126 16.30 4.39 6.82
C GLU A 126 15.02 5.16 7.18
N ASN A 127 14.73 5.35 8.45
CA ASN A 127 13.57 6.13 8.87
C ASN A 127 13.68 7.63 8.52
N LYS A 128 14.88 8.21 8.55
CA LYS A 128 15.12 9.57 8.03
C LYS A 128 14.88 9.67 6.53
N GLU A 129 15.17 8.62 5.77
CA GLU A 129 14.86 8.57 4.33
C GLU A 129 13.35 8.63 4.09
N VAL A 130 12.53 7.94 4.88
CA VAL A 130 11.06 8.06 4.80
C VAL A 130 10.61 9.50 5.04
N ILE A 131 11.19 10.19 6.03
CA ILE A 131 10.89 11.61 6.30
C ILE A 131 11.30 12.49 5.12
N ARG A 132 12.46 12.24 4.51
CA ARG A 132 12.94 12.97 3.30
C ARG A 132 11.94 12.80 2.14
N LEU A 133 11.48 11.58 1.91
CA LEU A 133 10.49 11.27 0.88
C LEU A 133 9.16 11.98 1.15
N ALA A 134 8.67 11.93 2.38
CA ALA A 134 7.43 12.60 2.76
C ALA A 134 7.51 14.13 2.52
N LYS A 135 8.63 14.75 2.85
CA LYS A 135 8.88 16.18 2.56
C LYS A 135 8.91 16.46 1.07
N LYS A 136 9.56 15.61 0.27
CA LYS A 136 9.65 15.73 -1.19
C LYS A 136 8.28 15.70 -1.85
N TYR A 137 7.42 14.76 -1.42
CA TYR A 137 6.12 14.49 -2.03
C TYR A 137 4.93 15.17 -1.32
N ARG A 138 5.15 16.00 -0.30
CA ARG A 138 4.07 16.62 0.50
C ARG A 138 3.01 17.39 -0.31
N ASN A 139 3.40 17.96 -1.46
CA ASN A 139 2.49 18.67 -2.37
C ASN A 139 2.00 17.79 -3.53
N GLN A 140 2.28 16.49 -3.47
CA GLN A 140 1.98 15.49 -4.49
C GLN A 140 1.25 14.30 -3.87
N HIS A 141 0.23 14.56 -3.05
CA HIS A 141 -0.60 13.56 -2.39
C HIS A 141 0.08 12.72 -1.28
N VAL A 142 1.23 13.10 -0.77
CA VAL A 142 1.75 12.57 0.50
C VAL A 142 1.41 13.58 1.60
N VAL A 143 0.63 13.16 2.60
CA VAL A 143 0.02 14.09 3.59
C VAL A 143 0.55 13.91 5.00
N ALA A 144 1.11 12.74 5.33
CA ALA A 144 1.60 12.44 6.68
C ALA A 144 2.73 11.40 6.67
N ILE A 145 3.32 11.21 7.82
CA ILE A 145 4.20 10.08 8.20
C ILE A 145 3.61 9.36 9.41
N ASP A 146 3.92 8.07 9.56
CA ASP A 146 3.45 7.21 10.66
C ASP A 146 4.63 6.40 11.23
#